data_004119860f5cba0206adf79ceb6a3920
#
_entry.id   004119860f5cba0206adf79ceb6a3920
#
_cell.length_a   1.000
_cell.length_b   1.000
_cell.length_c   1.000
_cell.angle_alpha   90.00
_cell.angle_beta   90.00
_cell.angle_gamma   90.00
#
_symmetry.space_group_name_H-M   'P 1'
#
loop_
_entity.id
_entity.type
_entity.pdbx_description
1 polymer ?
#
loop_
_entity_poly.entity_id
_entity_poly.type
_entity_poly.pdbx_seq_one_letter_code
_entity_poly.pdbx_strand_id
1 'polypeptide(L)'
;HSHADANSFIVFHKGVDIIKDGGNCWYPNPAYRNYFFQSQAHNVVLFNGEGQPREQQYSGSTLRGYLHHLLDAGNVKYVLANGTGPVSNNFSRNFRHFLWMDNVIYMIDDLRTHKIGQFEWLWHTNGTYKKSGVDVNVTNGNSSVVIRPLYPRLLAKSDFVHDYPEDLFWEEIQAPTEDLKGTETYYSFHLPAEVNRIKGLTAIILKETPNEKDLPQME
;
A
#
# COMPACT_ATOMS: atom_id res chain seq x y z
N HIS A 1 -4.72 -17.73 -13.53
CA HIS A 1 -5.38 -16.51 -13.10
C HIS A 1 -4.42 -15.75 -12.19
N SER A 2 -3.93 -14.61 -12.61
CA SER A 2 -3.09 -13.72 -11.82
C SER A 2 -3.63 -12.31 -11.96
N HIS A 3 -3.76 -11.59 -10.85
CA HIS A 3 -4.03 -10.17 -10.85
C HIS A 3 -2.72 -9.39 -11.01
N ALA A 4 -2.83 -8.09 -11.25
CA ALA A 4 -1.69 -7.18 -11.34
C ALA A 4 -1.31 -6.68 -9.92
N ASP A 5 -0.97 -7.64 -9.04
CA ASP A 5 -0.89 -7.48 -7.58
C ASP A 5 0.53 -7.68 -7.00
N ALA A 6 1.56 -7.61 -7.84
CA ALA A 6 2.94 -7.82 -7.40
C ALA A 6 3.32 -6.87 -6.25
N ASN A 7 3.82 -7.43 -5.13
CA ASN A 7 4.09 -6.75 -3.86
C ASN A 7 2.85 -6.24 -3.10
N SER A 8 1.63 -6.67 -3.46
CA SER A 8 0.46 -6.45 -2.62
C SER A 8 0.55 -7.20 -1.29
N PHE A 9 -0.20 -6.77 -0.31
CA PHE A 9 -0.26 -7.37 1.01
C PHE A 9 -1.63 -7.14 1.65
N ILE A 10 -1.93 -7.96 2.65
CA ILE A 10 -3.09 -7.81 3.52
C ILE A 10 -2.63 -7.86 4.99
N VAL A 11 -3.38 -7.24 5.89
CA VAL A 11 -3.15 -7.33 7.33
C VAL A 11 -4.42 -7.87 7.98
N PHE A 12 -4.27 -9.05 8.60
CA PHE A 12 -5.33 -9.66 9.37
C PHE A 12 -5.08 -9.40 10.85
N HIS A 13 -6.05 -8.74 11.52
CA HIS A 13 -5.93 -8.37 12.93
C HIS A 13 -7.25 -8.61 13.65
N LYS A 14 -7.22 -9.34 14.77
CA LYS A 14 -8.38 -9.66 15.61
C LYS A 14 -9.59 -10.21 14.84
N GLY A 15 -9.33 -11.13 13.91
CA GLY A 15 -10.37 -11.79 13.15
C GLY A 15 -10.88 -11.01 11.93
N VAL A 16 -10.26 -9.88 11.59
CA VAL A 16 -10.63 -9.02 10.47
C VAL A 16 -9.43 -8.76 9.56
N ASP A 17 -9.64 -8.81 8.26
CA ASP A 17 -8.73 -8.33 7.22
C ASP A 17 -8.76 -6.79 7.17
N ILE A 18 -8.23 -6.14 8.18
CA ILE A 18 -8.35 -4.70 8.41
C ILE A 18 -7.69 -3.85 7.31
N ILE A 19 -6.58 -4.35 6.74
CA ILE A 19 -6.05 -3.92 5.45
C ILE A 19 -6.30 -5.08 4.51
N LYS A 20 -7.24 -4.89 3.57
CA LYS A 20 -7.77 -5.93 2.71
C LYS A 20 -7.23 -5.82 1.29
N ASP A 21 -7.51 -6.79 0.44
CA ASP A 21 -7.45 -6.68 -1.01
C ASP A 21 -8.72 -6.00 -1.54
N GLY A 22 -8.65 -5.35 -2.70
CA GLY A 22 -9.84 -4.78 -3.35
C GLY A 22 -10.81 -5.83 -3.90
N GLY A 23 -10.44 -7.10 -3.83
CA GLY A 23 -11.30 -8.23 -4.11
C GLY A 23 -11.29 -8.71 -5.56
N ASN A 24 -12.40 -9.34 -5.93
CA ASN A 24 -12.59 -9.98 -7.25
C ASN A 24 -14.07 -9.93 -7.63
N CYS A 25 -14.36 -10.18 -8.90
CA CYS A 25 -15.71 -10.40 -9.39
C CYS A 25 -15.75 -11.42 -10.52
N TRP A 26 -16.94 -11.72 -11.00
CA TRP A 26 -17.14 -12.67 -12.10
C TRP A 26 -16.43 -12.23 -13.39
N TYR A 27 -15.55 -13.07 -13.95
CA TYR A 27 -14.67 -12.78 -15.09
C TYR A 27 -15.31 -12.14 -16.33
N PRO A 28 -16.52 -12.53 -16.79
CA PRO A 28 -17.20 -11.86 -17.90
C PRO A 28 -17.66 -10.43 -17.59
N ASN A 29 -17.71 -10.03 -16.32
CA ASN A 29 -18.10 -8.67 -15.99
C ASN A 29 -16.99 -7.68 -16.36
N PRO A 30 -17.30 -6.55 -17.02
CA PRO A 30 -16.31 -5.54 -17.37
C PRO A 30 -15.51 -5.01 -16.17
N ALA A 31 -16.09 -4.96 -14.96
CA ALA A 31 -15.42 -4.52 -13.74
C ALA A 31 -14.21 -5.41 -13.40
N TYR A 32 -14.27 -6.72 -13.73
CA TYR A 32 -13.13 -7.60 -13.56
C TYR A 32 -11.88 -7.05 -14.26
N ARG A 33 -11.98 -6.75 -15.56
CA ARG A 33 -10.85 -6.26 -16.36
C ARG A 33 -10.52 -4.80 -16.09
N ASN A 34 -11.51 -3.99 -15.74
CA ASN A 34 -11.34 -2.56 -15.62
C ASN A 34 -10.90 -2.12 -14.22
N TYR A 35 -11.07 -2.98 -13.22
CA TYR A 35 -10.68 -2.69 -11.85
C TYR A 35 -10.02 -3.89 -11.16
N PHE A 36 -10.75 -4.97 -10.82
CA PHE A 36 -10.27 -6.05 -9.94
C PHE A 36 -8.99 -6.74 -10.44
N PHE A 37 -8.79 -6.82 -11.73
CA PHE A 37 -7.58 -7.38 -12.35
C PHE A 37 -6.40 -6.39 -12.31
N GLN A 38 -6.65 -5.10 -12.12
CA GLN A 38 -5.64 -4.04 -12.22
C GLN A 38 -4.95 -3.79 -10.90
N SER A 39 -3.76 -3.20 -10.95
CA SER A 39 -2.99 -2.79 -9.78
C SER A 39 -3.75 -1.83 -8.86
N GLN A 40 -4.71 -1.07 -9.38
CA GLN A 40 -5.55 -0.17 -8.60
C GLN A 40 -6.43 -0.90 -7.57
N ALA A 41 -6.71 -2.18 -7.75
CA ALA A 41 -7.48 -2.99 -6.79
C ALA A 41 -6.63 -3.61 -5.69
N HIS A 42 -5.36 -3.29 -5.59
CA HIS A 42 -4.42 -3.97 -4.71
C HIS A 42 -3.56 -2.97 -3.92
N ASN A 43 -2.99 -3.41 -2.79
CA ASN A 43 -2.13 -2.59 -1.93
C ASN A 43 -0.70 -2.51 -2.49
N VAL A 44 -0.54 -1.85 -3.60
CA VAL A 44 0.71 -1.72 -4.35
C VAL A 44 1.18 -0.28 -4.46
N VAL A 45 2.33 -0.08 -5.09
CA VAL A 45 2.79 1.26 -5.48
C VAL A 45 2.59 1.43 -6.98
N LEU A 46 1.92 2.51 -7.36
CA LEU A 46 1.81 2.96 -8.75
C LEU A 46 2.88 4.01 -9.05
N PHE A 47 3.20 4.13 -10.33
CA PHE A 47 4.05 5.19 -10.85
C PHE A 47 3.34 5.90 -12.00
N ASN A 48 3.05 7.21 -11.83
CA ASN A 48 2.21 7.99 -12.73
C ASN A 48 0.83 7.35 -12.99
N GLY A 49 0.22 6.77 -11.96
CA GLY A 49 -1.07 6.06 -12.06
C GLY A 49 -0.99 4.66 -12.68
N GLU A 50 0.20 4.20 -13.08
CA GLU A 50 0.41 2.92 -13.75
C GLU A 50 1.02 1.89 -12.79
N GLY A 51 0.51 0.66 -12.84
CA GLY A 51 1.03 -0.49 -12.12
C GLY A 51 1.60 -1.55 -13.06
N GLN A 52 1.34 -2.80 -12.71
CA GLN A 52 1.76 -3.96 -13.49
C GLN A 52 1.03 -4.02 -14.84
N PRO A 53 1.76 -4.09 -15.96
CA PRO A 53 1.14 -4.19 -17.30
C PRO A 53 0.36 -5.49 -17.49
N ARG A 54 -0.58 -5.45 -18.43
CA ARG A 54 -1.47 -6.59 -18.75
C ARG A 54 -0.85 -7.64 -19.67
N GLU A 55 0.26 -7.34 -20.31
CA GLU A 55 0.93 -8.24 -21.23
C GLU A 55 1.42 -9.50 -20.52
N GLN A 56 1.27 -10.63 -21.15
CA GLN A 56 1.53 -11.94 -20.56
C GLN A 56 2.92 -12.06 -19.92
N GLN A 57 3.92 -11.39 -20.46
CA GLN A 57 5.28 -11.42 -19.92
C GLN A 57 5.36 -10.87 -18.48
N TYR A 58 4.47 -9.93 -18.09
CA TYR A 58 4.40 -9.33 -16.77
C TYR A 58 3.52 -10.11 -15.78
N SER A 59 2.81 -11.14 -16.23
CA SER A 59 1.89 -11.93 -15.39
C SER A 59 2.56 -12.85 -14.37
N GLY A 60 3.87 -12.69 -14.16
CA GLY A 60 4.66 -13.49 -13.22
C GLY A 60 5.17 -14.82 -13.78
N SER A 61 4.80 -15.20 -15.00
CA SER A 61 5.34 -16.41 -15.66
C SER A 61 6.74 -16.20 -16.22
N THR A 62 7.01 -15.06 -16.81
CA THR A 62 8.31 -14.68 -17.41
C THR A 62 9.04 -13.67 -16.52
N LEU A 63 8.44 -12.52 -16.24
CA LEU A 63 8.98 -11.50 -15.36
C LEU A 63 8.39 -11.72 -13.96
N ARG A 64 9.13 -12.43 -13.10
CA ARG A 64 8.64 -12.91 -11.80
C ARG A 64 8.93 -11.93 -10.68
N GLY A 65 8.05 -11.92 -9.69
CA GLY A 65 8.35 -11.44 -8.34
C GLY A 65 8.99 -12.55 -7.49
N TYR A 66 9.68 -12.16 -6.43
CA TYR A 66 10.36 -13.09 -5.52
C TYR A 66 10.19 -12.64 -4.08
N LEU A 67 10.03 -13.61 -3.18
CA LEU A 67 10.21 -13.40 -1.75
C LEU A 67 11.65 -13.79 -1.40
N HIS A 68 12.38 -12.86 -0.82
CA HIS A 68 13.73 -13.05 -0.33
C HIS A 68 13.74 -12.89 1.19
N HIS A 69 14.64 -13.58 1.87
CA HIS A 69 14.90 -13.39 3.28
C HIS A 69 13.62 -13.40 4.13
N LEU A 70 13.13 -14.59 4.43
CA LEU A 70 12.10 -14.79 5.44
C LEU A 70 12.78 -15.10 6.76
N LEU A 71 12.60 -14.22 7.76
CA LEU A 71 13.07 -14.42 9.13
C LEU A 71 11.87 -14.46 10.07
N ASP A 72 11.81 -15.49 10.91
CA ASP A 72 10.93 -15.55 12.08
C ASP A 72 11.80 -15.79 13.32
N ALA A 73 11.99 -14.75 14.12
CA ALA A 73 12.75 -14.79 15.37
C ALA A 73 11.84 -14.46 16.56
N GLY A 74 10.66 -15.11 16.60
CA GLY A 74 9.68 -14.95 17.66
C GLY A 74 8.93 -13.62 17.53
N ASN A 75 9.28 -12.65 18.36
CA ASN A 75 8.65 -11.32 18.35
C ASN A 75 9.15 -10.39 17.22
N VAL A 76 10.14 -10.82 16.46
CA VAL A 76 10.64 -10.09 15.28
C VAL A 76 10.48 -10.97 14.05
N LYS A 77 9.76 -10.46 13.05
CA LYS A 77 9.59 -11.13 11.77
C LYS A 77 9.99 -10.19 10.65
N TYR A 78 10.62 -10.75 9.61
CA TYR A 78 11.05 -9.95 8.49
C TYR A 78 10.86 -10.70 7.17
N VAL A 79 10.40 -9.98 6.15
CA VAL A 79 10.34 -10.48 4.77
C VAL A 79 10.70 -9.37 3.79
N LEU A 80 11.43 -9.74 2.74
CA LEU A 80 11.67 -8.89 1.58
C LEU A 80 10.94 -9.46 0.38
N ALA A 81 10.04 -8.69 -0.19
CA ALA A 81 9.38 -8.94 -1.46
C ALA A 81 9.99 -8.09 -2.57
N ASN A 82 10.37 -8.74 -3.67
CA ASN A 82 10.89 -8.09 -4.87
C ASN A 82 9.87 -8.23 -6.00
N GLY A 83 9.12 -7.19 -6.27
CA GLY A 83 8.13 -7.10 -7.36
C GLY A 83 8.67 -6.45 -8.62
N THR A 84 9.99 -6.25 -8.76
CA THR A 84 10.58 -5.51 -9.89
C THR A 84 10.24 -6.13 -11.24
N GLY A 85 10.29 -7.46 -11.38
CA GLY A 85 10.01 -8.14 -12.64
C GLY A 85 8.64 -7.79 -13.22
N PRO A 86 7.53 -8.00 -12.48
CA PRO A 86 6.18 -7.69 -12.95
C PRO A 86 5.92 -6.23 -13.31
N VAL A 87 6.66 -5.28 -12.77
CA VAL A 87 6.52 -3.83 -13.04
C VAL A 87 7.73 -3.22 -13.74
N SER A 88 8.57 -4.05 -14.37
CA SER A 88 9.84 -3.62 -14.99
C SER A 88 9.69 -2.69 -16.20
N ASN A 89 8.46 -2.47 -16.70
CA ASN A 89 8.15 -1.43 -17.66
C ASN A 89 8.47 -0.02 -17.13
N ASN A 90 8.18 0.22 -15.85
CA ASN A 90 8.40 1.51 -15.18
C ASN A 90 9.50 1.44 -14.13
N PHE A 91 9.63 0.31 -13.42
CA PHE A 91 10.52 0.19 -12.28
C PHE A 91 11.82 -0.56 -12.63
N SER A 92 12.96 0.00 -12.26
CA SER A 92 14.24 -0.70 -12.19
C SER A 92 14.47 -1.32 -10.81
N ARG A 93 13.68 -0.94 -9.81
CA ARG A 93 13.63 -1.53 -8.47
C ARG A 93 12.24 -1.31 -7.87
N ASN A 94 11.63 -2.38 -7.39
CA ASN A 94 10.39 -2.38 -6.61
C ASN A 94 10.54 -3.41 -5.50
N PHE A 95 11.16 -3.00 -4.39
CA PHE A 95 11.39 -3.82 -3.21
C PHE A 95 10.50 -3.33 -2.09
N ARG A 96 9.81 -4.26 -1.44
CA ARG A 96 9.00 -4.01 -0.25
C ARG A 96 9.47 -4.90 0.88
N HIS A 97 9.84 -4.28 1.98
CA HIS A 97 10.25 -4.97 3.20
C HIS A 97 9.15 -4.83 4.24
N PHE A 98 8.88 -5.90 4.95
CA PHE A 98 8.07 -5.88 6.15
C PHE A 98 8.93 -6.31 7.33
N LEU A 99 9.01 -5.45 8.33
CA LEU A 99 9.63 -5.74 9.62
C LEU A 99 8.53 -5.64 10.68
N TRP A 100 8.11 -6.77 11.21
CA TRP A 100 7.11 -6.85 12.26
C TRP A 100 7.78 -7.05 13.60
N MET A 101 7.56 -6.10 14.52
CA MET A 101 8.04 -6.12 15.90
C MET A 101 6.89 -5.74 16.83
N ASP A 102 6.58 -6.63 17.77
CA ASP A 102 5.49 -6.46 18.73
C ASP A 102 4.15 -6.13 18.04
N ASN A 103 3.61 -4.94 18.24
CA ASN A 103 2.36 -4.48 17.65
C ASN A 103 2.55 -3.54 16.45
N VAL A 104 3.76 -3.44 15.89
CA VAL A 104 4.04 -2.56 14.75
C VAL A 104 4.62 -3.36 13.58
N ILE A 105 4.06 -3.14 12.40
CA ILE A 105 4.60 -3.59 11.13
C ILE A 105 5.19 -2.38 10.42
N TYR A 106 6.50 -2.34 10.28
CA TYR A 106 7.19 -1.35 9.45
C TYR A 106 7.25 -1.86 8.01
N MET A 107 6.59 -1.13 7.11
CA MET A 107 6.68 -1.35 5.67
C MET A 107 7.68 -0.36 5.08
N ILE A 108 8.71 -0.89 4.44
CA ILE A 108 9.78 -0.08 3.81
C ILE A 108 9.78 -0.39 2.32
N ASP A 109 9.51 0.62 1.50
CA ASP A 109 9.55 0.53 0.05
C ASP A 109 10.85 1.16 -0.48
N ASP A 110 11.71 0.38 -1.15
CA ASP A 110 12.89 0.87 -1.88
C ASP A 110 12.58 0.84 -3.38
N LEU A 111 12.28 2.01 -3.93
CA LEU A 111 11.73 2.18 -5.26
C LEU A 111 12.69 2.98 -6.16
N ARG A 112 12.81 2.51 -7.38
CA ARG A 112 13.52 3.23 -8.44
C ARG A 112 12.84 3.00 -9.78
N THR A 113 12.62 4.07 -10.54
CA THR A 113 12.02 4.05 -11.86
C THR A 113 13.00 4.45 -12.95
N HIS A 114 12.64 4.19 -14.21
CA HIS A 114 13.45 4.55 -15.37
C HIS A 114 13.38 6.04 -15.70
N LYS A 115 12.30 6.71 -15.25
CA LYS A 115 12.01 8.14 -15.50
C LYS A 115 11.66 8.83 -14.19
N ILE A 116 11.70 10.14 -14.18
CA ILE A 116 11.15 11.00 -13.12
C ILE A 116 9.63 10.98 -13.24
N GLY A 117 8.92 10.90 -12.11
CA GLY A 117 7.47 10.91 -12.04
C GLY A 117 6.94 10.78 -10.62
N GLN A 118 5.65 10.59 -10.49
CA GLN A 118 4.93 10.56 -9.22
C GLN A 118 4.72 9.13 -8.73
N PHE A 119 4.96 8.90 -7.44
CA PHE A 119 4.69 7.64 -6.76
C PHE A 119 3.40 7.74 -5.95
N GLU A 120 2.61 6.67 -5.97
CA GLU A 120 1.35 6.52 -5.24
C GLU A 120 1.31 5.18 -4.51
N TRP A 121 1.01 5.19 -3.20
CA TRP A 121 0.79 4.00 -2.37
C TRP A 121 -0.70 3.81 -2.18
N LEU A 122 -1.22 2.67 -2.63
CA LEU A 122 -2.63 2.35 -2.51
C LEU A 122 -2.92 1.56 -1.24
N TRP A 123 -4.05 1.89 -0.60
CA TRP A 123 -4.50 1.29 0.63
C TRP A 123 -5.99 0.95 0.56
N HIS A 124 -6.28 -0.35 0.57
CA HIS A 124 -7.64 -0.87 0.68
C HIS A 124 -7.88 -1.30 2.12
N THR A 125 -8.93 -0.79 2.75
CA THR A 125 -9.20 -1.01 4.16
C THR A 125 -10.61 -1.53 4.38
N ASN A 126 -10.79 -2.30 5.45
CA ASN A 126 -12.08 -2.87 5.84
C ASN A 126 -12.51 -2.25 7.17
N GLY A 127 -13.34 -1.22 7.12
CA GLY A 127 -13.87 -0.58 8.34
C GLY A 127 -14.11 0.91 8.22
N THR A 128 -14.37 1.53 9.36
CA THR A 128 -14.51 2.98 9.48
C THR A 128 -13.15 3.64 9.45
N TYR A 129 -13.01 4.60 8.59
CA TYR A 129 -11.80 5.39 8.37
C TYR A 129 -11.88 6.74 9.07
N LYS A 130 -10.81 7.14 9.71
CA LYS A 130 -10.66 8.49 10.29
C LYS A 130 -9.25 9.02 10.05
N LYS A 131 -9.16 10.09 9.29
CA LYS A 131 -7.92 10.83 9.07
C LYS A 131 -7.61 11.72 10.27
N SER A 132 -6.34 11.76 10.67
CA SER A 132 -5.81 12.63 11.72
C SER A 132 -4.41 13.10 11.34
N GLY A 133 -4.30 14.30 10.81
CA GLY A 133 -3.07 14.78 10.17
C GLY A 133 -2.70 13.88 8.98
N VAL A 134 -1.52 13.27 9.01
CA VAL A 134 -1.09 12.30 7.99
C VAL A 134 -1.43 10.85 8.35
N ASP A 135 -1.90 10.62 9.57
CA ASP A 135 -2.28 9.29 10.04
C ASP A 135 -3.68 8.92 9.57
N VAL A 136 -3.87 7.64 9.31
CA VAL A 136 -5.14 7.05 9.00
C VAL A 136 -5.48 6.00 10.04
N ASN A 137 -6.56 6.21 10.77
CA ASN A 137 -7.10 5.25 11.72
C ASN A 137 -8.19 4.44 11.03
N VAL A 138 -8.08 3.12 11.02
CA VAL A 138 -9.08 2.20 10.49
C VAL A 138 -9.59 1.34 11.63
N THR A 139 -10.93 1.24 11.78
CA THR A 139 -11.56 0.47 12.85
C THR A 139 -12.70 -0.38 12.29
N ASN A 140 -12.72 -1.66 12.65
CA ASN A 140 -13.80 -2.59 12.34
C ASN A 140 -14.05 -3.51 13.55
N GLY A 141 -15.16 -3.26 14.26
CA GLY A 141 -15.46 -3.95 15.52
C GLY A 141 -14.36 -3.75 16.55
N ASN A 142 -13.72 -4.84 16.99
CA ASN A 142 -12.62 -4.82 17.93
C ASN A 142 -11.24 -4.70 17.27
N SER A 143 -11.18 -4.75 15.94
CA SER A 143 -9.94 -4.57 15.17
C SER A 143 -9.72 -3.08 14.89
N SER A 144 -8.52 -2.59 15.17
CA SER A 144 -8.14 -1.22 14.84
C SER A 144 -6.66 -1.13 14.53
N VAL A 145 -6.33 -0.33 13.51
CA VAL A 145 -4.95 -0.06 13.11
C VAL A 145 -4.77 1.43 12.82
N VAL A 146 -3.53 1.90 13.00
CA VAL A 146 -3.10 3.21 12.50
C VAL A 146 -2.10 2.99 11.37
N ILE A 147 -2.38 3.56 10.21
CA ILE A 147 -1.44 3.64 9.10
C ILE A 147 -0.76 5.00 9.21
N ARG A 148 0.53 5.01 9.51
CA ARG A 148 1.34 6.20 9.74
C ARG A 148 2.49 6.29 8.76
N PRO A 149 2.42 7.12 7.71
CA PRO A 149 3.57 7.44 6.88
C PRO A 149 4.63 8.16 7.72
N LEU A 150 5.80 7.56 7.87
CA LEU A 150 6.95 8.15 8.58
C LEU A 150 7.87 8.89 7.62
N TYR A 151 8.03 8.35 6.40
CA TYR A 151 8.79 8.94 5.32
C TYR A 151 8.10 8.56 3.99
N PRO A 152 7.79 9.45 3.07
CA PRO A 152 8.35 10.80 2.86
C PRO A 152 7.67 11.96 3.62
N ARG A 153 6.85 11.70 4.65
CA ARG A 153 6.29 12.78 5.48
C ARG A 153 7.34 13.83 5.87
N LEU A 154 8.56 13.38 6.22
CA LEU A 154 9.65 14.29 6.58
C LEU A 154 10.10 15.17 5.41
N LEU A 155 9.97 14.70 4.16
CA LEU A 155 10.24 15.53 2.99
C LEU A 155 9.24 16.65 2.83
N ALA A 156 7.96 16.41 3.14
CA ALA A 156 6.92 17.43 3.07
C ALA A 156 7.14 18.60 4.05
N LYS A 157 7.92 18.36 5.12
CA LYS A 157 8.31 19.36 6.11
C LYS A 157 9.73 19.90 5.89
N SER A 158 10.44 19.46 4.87
CA SER A 158 11.78 19.93 4.55
C SER A 158 11.74 21.23 3.74
N ASP A 159 12.84 21.95 3.73
CA ASP A 159 12.99 23.22 2.99
C ASP A 159 12.74 23.12 1.46
N PHE A 160 12.62 21.90 0.96
CA PHE A 160 12.36 21.65 -0.46
C PHE A 160 10.87 21.46 -0.81
N VAL A 161 9.97 21.34 0.18
CA VAL A 161 8.54 21.02 -0.05
C VAL A 161 7.66 21.86 0.88
N HIS A 162 7.94 23.16 0.98
CA HIS A 162 7.27 24.09 1.91
C HIS A 162 5.78 24.31 1.66
N ASP A 163 5.31 24.11 0.42
CA ASP A 163 4.01 24.58 -0.01
C ASP A 163 2.91 23.50 -0.06
N TYR A 164 3.23 22.26 0.39
CA TYR A 164 2.25 21.19 0.35
C TYR A 164 1.61 20.97 1.73
N PRO A 165 0.30 21.17 1.86
CA PRO A 165 -0.44 20.82 3.07
C PRO A 165 -0.32 19.32 3.38
N GLU A 166 -0.23 18.95 4.66
CA GLU A 166 -0.11 17.54 5.09
C GLU A 166 -1.29 16.66 4.62
N ASP A 167 -2.44 17.23 4.40
CA ASP A 167 -3.66 16.54 3.95
C ASP A 167 -3.70 16.24 2.45
N LEU A 168 -2.80 16.78 1.63
CA LEU A 168 -2.66 16.41 0.22
C LEU A 168 -2.02 15.03 0.00
N PHE A 169 -1.44 14.42 1.03
CA PHE A 169 -0.85 13.08 0.90
C PHE A 169 -1.86 11.97 0.71
N TRP A 170 -3.13 12.18 1.09
CA TRP A 170 -4.16 11.18 1.03
C TRP A 170 -5.32 11.62 0.14
N GLU A 171 -5.66 10.76 -0.80
CA GLU A 171 -6.81 10.90 -1.67
C GLU A 171 -7.78 9.74 -1.45
N GLU A 172 -9.09 10.04 -1.43
CA GLU A 172 -10.16 9.05 -1.35
C GLU A 172 -10.63 8.72 -2.76
N ILE A 173 -10.61 7.43 -3.12
CA ILE A 173 -10.96 6.96 -4.45
C ILE A 173 -12.11 5.95 -4.31
N GLN A 174 -13.12 6.08 -5.17
CA GLN A 174 -14.26 5.17 -5.22
C GLN A 174 -14.01 4.03 -6.18
N ALA A 175 -14.31 2.81 -5.72
CA ALA A 175 -14.19 1.58 -6.50
C ALA A 175 -15.45 0.73 -6.37
N PRO A 176 -15.73 -0.17 -7.33
CA PRO A 176 -16.85 -1.09 -7.21
C PRO A 176 -16.63 -2.10 -6.07
N THR A 177 -17.70 -2.44 -5.35
CA THR A 177 -17.69 -3.58 -4.43
C THR A 177 -17.66 -4.91 -5.18
N GLU A 178 -17.18 -6.00 -4.55
CA GLU A 178 -17.11 -7.34 -5.17
C GLU A 178 -18.47 -7.85 -5.66
N ASP A 179 -19.55 -7.53 -4.94
CA ASP A 179 -20.92 -7.89 -5.33
C ASP A 179 -21.51 -6.97 -6.42
N LEU A 180 -20.75 -5.94 -6.84
CA LEU A 180 -21.09 -4.97 -7.89
C LEU A 180 -22.40 -4.19 -7.62
N LYS A 181 -22.86 -4.13 -6.36
CA LYS A 181 -24.08 -3.41 -5.98
C LYS A 181 -23.85 -2.01 -5.44
N GLY A 182 -22.59 -1.66 -5.21
CA GLY A 182 -22.20 -0.37 -4.65
C GLY A 182 -20.77 0.00 -4.97
N THR A 183 -20.30 1.01 -4.24
CA THR A 183 -18.91 1.42 -4.24
C THR A 183 -18.33 1.37 -2.84
N GLU A 184 -17.04 1.17 -2.75
CA GLU A 184 -16.26 1.28 -1.54
C GLU A 184 -15.12 2.27 -1.75
N THR A 185 -14.63 2.85 -0.67
CA THR A 185 -13.54 3.81 -0.72
C THR A 185 -12.22 3.09 -0.44
N TYR A 186 -11.22 3.34 -1.28
CA TYR A 186 -9.83 3.06 -0.99
C TYR A 186 -9.03 4.37 -1.01
N TYR A 187 -7.80 4.33 -0.56
CA TYR A 187 -7.01 5.52 -0.32
C TYR A 187 -5.72 5.47 -1.12
N SER A 188 -5.33 6.60 -1.69
CA SER A 188 -4.02 6.81 -2.30
C SER A 188 -3.22 7.77 -1.43
N PHE A 189 -2.02 7.35 -1.04
CA PHE A 189 -1.00 8.22 -0.50
C PHE A 189 -0.01 8.53 -1.63
N HIS A 190 0.15 9.78 -2.00
CA HIS A 190 1.06 10.16 -3.06
C HIS A 190 2.06 11.22 -2.64
N LEU A 191 3.26 11.10 -3.18
CA LEU A 191 4.30 12.09 -3.00
C LEU A 191 4.00 13.28 -3.91
N PRO A 192 3.91 14.52 -3.38
CA PRO A 192 3.66 15.69 -4.22
C PRO A 192 4.81 16.03 -5.17
N ALA A 193 6.03 15.55 -4.89
CA ALA A 193 7.20 15.78 -5.75
C ALA A 193 7.38 14.64 -6.76
N GLU A 194 7.83 14.98 -7.97
CA GLU A 194 8.25 14.01 -8.97
C GLU A 194 9.71 13.63 -8.77
N VAL A 195 9.97 12.34 -8.63
CA VAL A 195 11.31 11.77 -8.45
C VAL A 195 11.43 10.45 -9.22
N ASN A 196 12.66 9.94 -9.38
CA ASN A 196 12.89 8.62 -9.98
C ASN A 196 13.42 7.59 -8.96
N ARG A 197 13.56 8.01 -7.70
CA ARG A 197 14.01 7.14 -6.62
C ARG A 197 13.46 7.65 -5.30
N ILE A 198 12.92 6.72 -4.51
CA ILE A 198 12.45 7.02 -3.16
C ILE A 198 12.57 5.78 -2.27
N LYS A 199 12.77 6.01 -0.99
CA LYS A 199 12.50 5.02 0.06
C LYS A 199 11.31 5.49 0.86
N GLY A 200 10.24 4.69 0.87
CA GLY A 200 9.07 4.92 1.71
C GLY A 200 9.21 4.19 3.04
N LEU A 201 8.73 4.76 4.12
CA LEU A 201 8.59 4.09 5.41
C LEU A 201 7.22 4.39 5.98
N THR A 202 6.44 3.34 6.22
CA THR A 202 5.11 3.43 6.85
C THR A 202 5.05 2.49 8.03
N ALA A 203 4.58 2.96 9.18
CA ALA A 203 4.25 2.12 10.31
C ALA A 203 2.76 1.74 10.26
N ILE A 204 2.46 0.45 10.36
CA ILE A 204 1.12 -0.08 10.57
C ILE A 204 1.07 -0.52 12.03
N ILE A 205 0.37 0.26 12.86
CA ILE A 205 0.30 0.05 14.31
C ILE A 205 -0.97 -0.73 14.62
N LEU A 206 -0.82 -1.95 15.13
CA LEU A 206 -1.91 -2.82 15.53
C LEU A 206 -2.36 -2.45 16.94
N LYS A 207 -3.57 -1.94 17.11
CA LYS A 207 -4.07 -1.52 18.42
C LYS A 207 -4.66 -2.68 19.20
N GLU A 208 -4.40 -2.71 20.51
CA GLU A 208 -5.00 -3.68 21.41
C GLU A 208 -6.50 -3.40 21.60
N THR A 209 -6.89 -2.15 21.63
CA THR A 209 -8.30 -1.72 21.62
C THR A 209 -8.49 -0.53 20.69
N PRO A 210 -9.71 -0.32 20.12
CA PRO A 210 -9.96 0.85 19.26
C PRO A 210 -9.72 2.19 19.94
N ASN A 211 -9.85 2.25 21.28
CA ASN A 211 -9.67 3.47 22.06
C ASN A 211 -8.25 3.61 22.65
N GLU A 212 -7.35 2.68 22.36
CA GLU A 212 -5.96 2.80 22.78
C GLU A 212 -5.36 4.07 22.19
N LYS A 213 -4.68 4.84 23.04
CA LYS A 213 -3.98 6.04 22.60
C LYS A 213 -2.87 5.65 21.64
N ASP A 214 -2.75 6.41 20.57
CA ASP A 214 -1.66 6.23 19.63
C ASP A 214 -0.32 6.36 20.33
N LEU A 215 0.68 5.58 19.89
CA LEU A 215 2.04 5.76 20.36
C LEU A 215 2.45 7.22 20.19
N PRO A 216 3.21 7.79 21.15
CA PRO A 216 3.66 9.16 21.04
C PRO A 216 4.35 9.37 19.71
N GLN A 217 4.10 10.52 19.09
CA GLN A 217 4.84 10.90 17.88
C GLN A 217 6.32 10.93 18.28
N MET A 218 7.15 10.25 17.48
CA MET A 218 8.60 10.42 17.63
C MET A 218 8.90 11.88 17.26
N GLU A 219 9.38 12.63 18.25
CA GLU A 219 9.87 14.00 18.09
C GLU A 219 11.12 14.03 17.20
#